data_ed391a043cf24af6561ae19c3f817c5f
#
_entry.id   ed391a043cf24af6561ae19c3f817c5f
#
_cell.length_a   1.000
_cell.length_b   1.000
_cell.length_c   1.000
_cell.angle_alpha   90.00
_cell.angle_beta   90.00
_cell.angle_gamma   90.00
#
_symmetry.space_group_name_H-M   'P 1'
#
loop_
_entity.id
_entity.type
_entity.pdbx_description
1 polymer ?
#
loop_
_entity_poly.entity_id
_entity_poly.type
_entity_poly.pdbx_seq_one_letter_code
_entity_poly.pdbx_strand_id
1 'polypeptide(L)'
;MNSDVDLPQRRPVAVYSVGEEPDVRFSLANERTALAWVRTALALVAGGVTLTTLASVTGADLVVHLVAILACGTGGVLAAVALWSWKRNERALRLQQPLPAPIPLAWLAGGLVVLSIGLAVFAVVTTVNSR
;
A
#
# COMPACT_ATOMS: atom_id res chain seq x y z
N MET A 1 -20.37 23.94 36.03
CA MET A 1 -19.26 24.69 35.43
C MET A 1 -18.62 23.73 34.42
N ASN A 2 -19.24 23.69 33.19
CA ASN A 2 -18.75 22.88 32.09
C ASN A 2 -17.52 23.56 31.50
N SER A 3 -16.36 23.03 31.80
CA SER A 3 -15.16 23.34 31.03
C SER A 3 -15.27 22.57 29.72
N ASP A 4 -15.84 23.21 28.69
CA ASP A 4 -15.64 22.80 27.32
C ASP A 4 -14.13 22.90 27.03
N VAL A 5 -13.43 21.80 27.26
CA VAL A 5 -12.07 21.66 26.80
C VAL A 5 -12.16 21.59 25.28
N ASP A 6 -11.83 22.69 24.64
CA ASP A 6 -11.78 22.83 23.19
C ASP A 6 -10.70 21.86 22.67
N LEU A 7 -11.11 20.61 22.45
CA LEU A 7 -10.20 19.59 21.97
C LEU A 7 -9.75 19.96 20.55
N PRO A 8 -8.44 19.98 20.28
CA PRO A 8 -7.93 20.35 18.97
C PRO A 8 -8.57 19.47 17.89
N GLN A 9 -9.16 20.10 16.88
CA GLN A 9 -9.81 19.41 15.76
C GLN A 9 -8.82 18.47 15.08
N ARG A 10 -8.98 17.18 15.31
CA ARG A 10 -8.16 16.15 14.69
C ARG A 10 -8.45 16.07 13.18
N ARG A 11 -7.41 15.91 12.39
CA ARG A 11 -7.52 15.74 10.92
C ARG A 11 -7.24 14.30 10.51
N PRO A 12 -7.91 13.75 9.47
CA PRO A 12 -8.89 14.39 8.57
C PRO A 12 -10.29 14.50 9.20
N VAL A 13 -10.93 15.66 9.03
CA VAL A 13 -12.25 15.97 9.60
C VAL A 13 -13.31 14.91 9.23
N ALA A 14 -13.28 14.42 7.99
CA ALA A 14 -14.22 13.40 7.50
C ALA A 14 -14.19 12.07 8.29
N VAL A 15 -13.12 11.82 9.05
CA VAL A 15 -12.97 10.62 9.89
C VAL A 15 -13.32 10.95 11.34
N TYR A 16 -12.81 12.08 11.86
CA TYR A 16 -12.88 12.40 13.29
C TYR A 16 -14.14 13.15 13.71
N SER A 17 -14.95 13.65 12.75
CA SER A 17 -16.21 14.36 13.04
C SER A 17 -17.44 13.45 13.16
N VAL A 18 -17.30 12.13 13.03
CA VAL A 18 -18.43 11.20 13.02
C VAL A 18 -18.36 10.19 14.17
N GLY A 19 -19.51 9.82 14.73
CA GLY A 19 -19.66 8.77 15.73
C GLY A 19 -18.98 9.07 17.07
N GLU A 20 -18.76 8.02 17.85
CA GLU A 20 -18.08 8.08 19.15
C GLU A 20 -16.61 7.69 19.02
N GLU A 21 -15.80 8.08 20.01
CA GLU A 21 -14.39 7.68 20.03
C GLU A 21 -14.28 6.17 20.30
N PRO A 22 -13.70 5.38 19.35
CA PRO A 22 -13.57 3.95 19.54
C PRO A 22 -12.54 3.62 20.64
N ASP A 23 -12.54 2.39 21.12
CA ASP A 23 -11.47 1.93 22.02
C ASP A 23 -10.11 2.11 21.33
N VAL A 24 -9.20 2.78 22.03
CA VAL A 24 -7.84 3.10 21.57
C VAL A 24 -7.10 1.88 21.01
N ARG A 25 -7.39 0.69 21.52
CA ARG A 25 -6.77 -0.56 21.05
C ARG A 25 -7.10 -0.86 19.60
N PHE A 26 -8.35 -0.62 19.18
CA PHE A 26 -8.77 -0.86 17.80
C PHE A 26 -8.20 0.18 16.84
N SER A 27 -8.17 1.45 17.20
CA SER A 27 -7.53 2.48 16.40
C SER A 27 -6.03 2.23 16.22
N LEU A 28 -5.31 1.87 17.28
CA LEU A 28 -3.89 1.51 17.20
C LEU A 28 -3.66 0.24 16.36
N ALA A 29 -4.55 -0.75 16.44
CA ALA A 29 -4.46 -1.94 15.57
C ALA A 29 -4.66 -1.58 14.11
N ASN A 30 -5.62 -0.70 13.79
CA ASN A 30 -5.83 -0.18 12.43
C ASN A 30 -4.61 0.58 11.91
N GLU A 31 -3.99 1.43 12.73
CA GLU A 31 -2.75 2.13 12.37
C GLU A 31 -1.59 1.17 12.10
N ARG A 32 -1.39 0.16 12.94
CA ARG A 32 -0.35 -0.87 12.73
C ARG A 32 -0.52 -1.58 11.40
N THR A 33 -1.77 -1.94 11.07
CA THR A 33 -2.09 -2.59 9.80
C THR A 33 -1.80 -1.67 8.62
N ALA A 34 -2.22 -0.40 8.69
CA ALA A 34 -1.93 0.57 7.63
C ALA A 34 -0.42 0.79 7.44
N LEU A 35 0.33 0.92 8.53
CA LEU A 35 1.79 1.07 8.49
C LEU A 35 2.50 -0.17 7.91
N ALA A 36 1.98 -1.37 8.16
CA ALA A 36 2.49 -2.59 7.54
C ALA A 36 2.32 -2.57 6.01
N TRP A 37 1.15 -2.14 5.51
CA TRP A 37 0.89 -1.98 4.09
C TRP A 37 1.78 -0.90 3.44
N VAL A 38 1.94 0.24 4.09
CA VAL A 38 2.82 1.32 3.63
C VAL A 38 4.27 0.84 3.56
N ARG A 39 4.74 0.04 4.52
CA ARG A 39 6.08 -0.54 4.49
C ARG A 39 6.27 -1.46 3.28
N THR A 40 5.29 -2.30 2.97
CA THR A 40 5.31 -3.15 1.78
C THR A 40 5.31 -2.32 0.49
N ALA A 41 4.51 -1.27 0.43
CA ALA A 41 4.48 -0.34 -0.69
C ALA A 41 5.83 0.34 -0.92
N LEU A 42 6.47 0.81 0.15
CA LEU A 42 7.81 1.41 0.11
C LEU A 42 8.87 0.42 -0.38
N ALA A 43 8.79 -0.85 0.05
CA ALA A 43 9.71 -1.90 -0.41
C ALA A 43 9.59 -2.13 -1.92
N LEU A 44 8.35 -2.14 -2.46
CA LEU A 44 8.11 -2.26 -3.90
C LEU A 44 8.66 -1.06 -4.68
N VAL A 45 8.43 0.14 -4.19
CA VAL A 45 8.96 1.38 -4.83
C VAL A 45 10.49 1.39 -4.77
N ALA A 46 11.09 1.08 -3.63
CA ALA A 46 12.55 1.02 -3.48
C ALA A 46 13.18 -0.03 -4.42
N GLY A 47 12.56 -1.21 -4.52
CA GLY A 47 12.96 -2.24 -5.47
C GLY A 47 12.88 -1.77 -6.92
N GLY A 48 11.80 -1.11 -7.31
CA GLY A 48 11.64 -0.54 -8.64
C GLY A 48 12.69 0.53 -8.96
N VAL A 49 12.96 1.43 -8.03
CA VAL A 49 14.02 2.45 -8.18
C VAL A 49 15.39 1.79 -8.31
N THR A 50 15.69 0.79 -7.50
CA THR A 50 16.95 0.04 -7.58
C THR A 50 17.12 -0.63 -8.95
N LEU A 51 16.06 -1.28 -9.46
CA LEU A 51 16.08 -1.88 -10.80
C LEU A 51 16.31 -0.84 -11.89
N THR A 52 15.66 0.32 -11.80
CA THR A 52 15.86 1.42 -12.78
C THR A 52 17.30 1.92 -12.77
N THR A 53 17.88 2.11 -11.59
CA THR A 53 19.28 2.54 -11.44
C THR A 53 20.24 1.47 -11.99
N LEU A 54 20.02 0.20 -11.69
CA LEU A 54 20.83 -0.89 -12.22
C LEU A 54 20.73 -0.96 -13.75
N ALA A 55 19.54 -0.84 -14.31
CA ALA A 55 19.30 -0.85 -15.74
C ALA A 55 20.06 0.27 -16.47
N SER A 56 20.11 1.48 -15.90
CA SER A 56 20.82 2.62 -16.48
C SER A 56 22.33 2.44 -16.51
N VAL A 57 22.91 1.69 -15.57
CA VAL A 57 24.36 1.44 -15.49
C VAL A 57 24.77 0.25 -16.37
N THR A 58 23.93 -0.78 -16.47
CA THR A 58 24.27 -2.03 -17.19
C THR A 58 23.80 -2.04 -18.65
N GLY A 59 23.03 -1.04 -19.10
CA GLY A 59 22.39 -1.05 -20.41
C GLY A 59 21.34 -2.15 -20.54
N ALA A 60 20.62 -2.43 -19.46
CA ALA A 60 19.67 -3.54 -19.41
C ALA A 60 18.49 -3.36 -20.38
N ASP A 61 17.90 -4.47 -20.78
CA ASP A 61 16.80 -4.52 -21.73
C ASP A 61 15.53 -3.81 -21.26
N LEU A 62 14.67 -3.47 -22.22
CA LEU A 62 13.34 -2.86 -21.99
C LEU A 62 12.54 -3.59 -20.92
N VAL A 63 12.68 -4.92 -20.81
CA VAL A 63 11.93 -5.73 -19.83
C VAL A 63 12.26 -5.34 -18.40
N VAL A 64 13.52 -5.04 -18.08
CA VAL A 64 13.93 -4.61 -16.72
C VAL A 64 13.28 -3.26 -16.38
N HIS A 65 13.19 -2.34 -17.34
CA HIS A 65 12.50 -1.07 -17.17
C HIS A 65 11.00 -1.27 -16.94
N LEU A 66 10.36 -2.18 -17.69
CA LEU A 66 8.94 -2.50 -17.49
C LEU A 66 8.66 -3.11 -16.10
N VAL A 67 9.52 -4.01 -15.65
CA VAL A 67 9.41 -4.59 -14.30
C VAL A 67 9.57 -3.50 -13.22
N ALA A 68 10.52 -2.59 -13.39
CA ALA A 68 10.72 -1.46 -12.48
C ALA A 68 9.49 -0.55 -12.41
N ILE A 69 8.90 -0.20 -13.57
CA ILE A 69 7.68 0.60 -13.66
C ILE A 69 6.51 -0.11 -12.98
N LEU A 70 6.34 -1.40 -13.22
CA LEU A 70 5.28 -2.19 -12.59
C LEU A 70 5.46 -2.26 -11.07
N ALA A 71 6.69 -2.46 -10.59
CA ALA A 71 6.97 -2.48 -9.15
C ALA A 71 6.66 -1.13 -8.49
N CYS A 72 7.12 -0.02 -9.07
CA CYS A 72 6.82 1.32 -8.57
C CYS A 72 5.32 1.63 -8.64
N GLY A 73 4.65 1.31 -9.73
CA GLY A 73 3.23 1.52 -9.93
C GLY A 73 2.40 0.73 -8.91
N THR A 74 2.71 -0.55 -8.73
CA THR A 74 2.05 -1.41 -7.73
C THR A 74 2.26 -0.87 -6.31
N GLY A 75 3.48 -0.44 -5.97
CA GLY A 75 3.78 0.18 -4.67
C GLY A 75 2.97 1.47 -4.46
N GLY A 76 2.90 2.35 -5.45
CA GLY A 76 2.12 3.58 -5.37
C GLY A 76 0.61 3.33 -5.18
N VAL A 77 0.04 2.41 -5.96
CA VAL A 77 -1.37 2.00 -5.82
C VAL A 77 -1.61 1.39 -4.44
N LEU A 78 -0.74 0.51 -3.97
CA LEU A 78 -0.86 -0.11 -2.66
C LEU A 78 -0.85 0.91 -1.53
N ALA A 79 0.03 1.92 -1.59
CA ALA A 79 0.08 3.01 -0.60
C ALA A 79 -1.24 3.81 -0.58
N ALA A 80 -1.78 4.15 -1.75
CA ALA A 80 -3.04 4.87 -1.86
C ALA A 80 -4.23 4.05 -1.31
N VAL A 81 -4.29 2.76 -1.65
CA VAL A 81 -5.32 1.83 -1.16
C VAL A 81 -5.20 1.61 0.35
N ALA A 82 -3.98 1.51 0.89
CA ALA A 82 -3.73 1.39 2.32
C ALA A 82 -4.26 2.60 3.10
N LEU A 83 -3.99 3.82 2.61
CA LEU A 83 -4.48 5.05 3.23
C LEU A 83 -6.00 5.16 3.16
N TRP A 84 -6.59 4.81 2.01
CA TRP A 84 -8.05 4.80 1.85
C TRP A 84 -8.73 3.78 2.77
N SER A 85 -8.18 2.56 2.85
CA SER A 85 -8.65 1.49 3.73
C SER A 85 -8.55 1.90 5.21
N TRP A 86 -7.44 2.53 5.61
CA TRP A 86 -7.29 3.05 6.97
C TRP A 86 -8.40 4.04 7.34
N LYS A 87 -8.66 5.03 6.47
CA LYS A 87 -9.73 6.02 6.68
C LYS A 87 -11.11 5.36 6.80
N ARG A 88 -11.37 4.39 5.96
CA ARG A 88 -12.65 3.66 5.94
C ARG A 88 -12.84 2.80 7.19
N ASN A 89 -11.80 2.11 7.63
CA ASN A 89 -11.83 1.30 8.85
C ASN A 89 -12.01 2.18 10.09
N GLU A 90 -11.28 3.28 10.19
CA GLU A 90 -11.38 4.21 11.31
C GLU A 90 -12.79 4.80 11.42
N ARG A 91 -13.38 5.15 10.28
CA ARG A 91 -14.76 5.62 10.24
C ARG A 91 -15.77 4.55 10.65
N ALA A 92 -15.58 3.30 10.22
CA ALA A 92 -16.44 2.18 10.63
C ALA A 92 -16.36 1.90 12.13
N LEU A 93 -15.16 1.96 12.71
CA LEU A 93 -14.96 1.83 14.17
C LEU A 93 -15.71 2.92 14.95
N ARG A 94 -15.66 4.16 14.49
CA ARG A 94 -16.37 5.29 15.12
C ARG A 94 -17.88 5.19 15.03
N LEU A 95 -18.39 4.60 13.96
CA LEU A 95 -19.82 4.39 13.74
C LEU A 95 -20.31 3.05 14.29
N GLN A 96 -19.45 2.27 14.97
CA GLN A 96 -19.75 0.93 15.49
C GLN A 96 -20.31 -0.02 14.42
N GLN A 97 -19.85 0.15 13.17
CA GLN A 97 -20.25 -0.66 12.03
C GLN A 97 -19.27 -1.83 11.81
N PRO A 98 -19.73 -2.95 11.19
CA PRO A 98 -18.83 -4.03 10.80
C PRO A 98 -17.67 -3.54 9.96
N LEU A 99 -16.46 -4.05 10.24
CA LEU A 99 -15.27 -3.69 9.46
C LEU A 99 -15.41 -4.16 8.02
N PRO A 100 -15.08 -3.31 7.03
CA PRO A 100 -15.10 -3.70 5.62
C PRO A 100 -14.03 -4.74 5.31
N ALA A 101 -14.22 -5.48 4.21
CA ALA A 101 -13.28 -6.49 3.75
C ALA A 101 -11.86 -5.90 3.52
N PRO A 102 -10.79 -6.71 3.70
CA PRO A 102 -9.40 -6.27 3.59
C PRO A 102 -8.99 -6.09 2.11
N ILE A 103 -9.41 -4.99 1.52
CA ILE A 103 -9.12 -4.63 0.12
C ILE A 103 -7.62 -4.59 -0.21
N PRO A 104 -6.72 -4.06 0.66
CA PRO A 104 -5.28 -4.03 0.37
C PRO A 104 -4.68 -5.41 0.12
N LEU A 105 -5.19 -6.45 0.77
CA LEU A 105 -4.69 -7.82 0.60
C LEU A 105 -4.92 -8.34 -0.82
N ALA A 106 -6.10 -8.11 -1.38
CA ALA A 106 -6.43 -8.55 -2.74
C ALA A 106 -5.56 -7.84 -3.79
N TRP A 107 -5.33 -6.54 -3.64
CA TRP A 107 -4.46 -5.76 -4.53
C TRP A 107 -3.00 -6.18 -4.44
N LEU A 108 -2.49 -6.43 -3.23
CA LEU A 108 -1.13 -6.91 -3.05
C LEU A 108 -0.96 -8.30 -3.67
N ALA A 109 -1.85 -9.23 -3.38
CA ALA A 109 -1.79 -10.59 -3.92
C ALA A 109 -1.85 -10.57 -5.46
N GLY A 110 -2.78 -9.80 -6.04
CA GLY A 110 -2.90 -9.64 -7.49
C GLY A 110 -1.64 -9.04 -8.12
N GLY A 111 -1.11 -7.96 -7.55
CA GLY A 111 0.12 -7.31 -8.02
C GLY A 111 1.33 -8.24 -7.93
N LEU A 112 1.46 -9.01 -6.84
CA LEU A 112 2.55 -9.97 -6.67
C LEU A 112 2.48 -11.11 -7.69
N VAL A 113 1.28 -11.63 -7.98
CA VAL A 113 1.10 -12.66 -9.02
C VAL A 113 1.50 -12.14 -10.39
N VAL A 114 1.04 -10.94 -10.77
CA VAL A 114 1.41 -10.33 -12.06
C VAL A 114 2.92 -10.12 -12.17
N LEU A 115 3.54 -9.61 -11.11
CA LEU A 115 5.00 -9.40 -11.07
C LEU A 115 5.76 -10.73 -11.18
N SER A 116 5.32 -11.76 -10.47
CA SER A 116 5.95 -13.10 -10.50
C SER A 116 5.86 -13.73 -11.88
N ILE A 117 4.70 -13.65 -12.56
CA ILE A 117 4.52 -14.15 -13.92
C ILE A 117 5.43 -13.38 -14.88
N GLY A 118 5.49 -12.04 -14.77
CA GLY A 118 6.36 -11.22 -15.60
C GLY A 118 7.83 -11.60 -15.47
N LEU A 119 8.32 -11.81 -14.25
CA LEU A 119 9.70 -12.25 -14.00
C LEU A 119 9.97 -13.65 -14.52
N ALA A 120 9.01 -14.59 -14.37
CA ALA A 120 9.16 -15.95 -14.87
C ALA A 120 9.24 -15.96 -16.41
N VAL A 121 8.37 -15.24 -17.09
CA VAL A 121 8.41 -15.11 -18.56
C VAL A 121 9.72 -14.50 -19.02
N PHE A 122 10.19 -13.44 -18.35
CA PHE A 122 11.47 -12.82 -18.65
C PHE A 122 12.63 -13.82 -18.52
N ALA A 123 12.69 -14.58 -17.42
CA ALA A 123 13.74 -15.58 -17.21
C ALA A 123 13.75 -16.65 -18.30
N VAL A 124 12.57 -17.10 -18.74
CA VAL A 124 12.46 -18.09 -19.84
C VAL A 124 12.95 -17.49 -21.16
N VAL A 125 12.49 -16.30 -21.52
CA VAL A 125 12.87 -15.64 -22.79
C VAL A 125 14.37 -15.39 -22.84
N THR A 126 14.97 -14.88 -21.78
CA THR A 126 16.44 -14.64 -21.74
C THR A 126 17.23 -15.94 -21.85
N THR A 127 16.78 -17.02 -21.20
CA THR A 127 17.44 -18.33 -21.26
C THR A 127 17.36 -18.94 -22.65
N VAL A 128 16.25 -18.77 -23.36
CA VAL A 128 16.07 -19.28 -24.72
C VAL A 128 16.90 -18.47 -25.72
N ASN A 129 16.97 -17.17 -25.60
CA ASN A 129 17.75 -16.30 -26.52
C ASN A 129 19.27 -16.38 -26.31
N SER A 130 19.73 -16.86 -25.15
CA SER A 130 21.16 -17.05 -24.87
C SER A 130 21.73 -18.37 -25.35
N ARG A 131 20.89 -19.23 -25.92
CA ARG A 131 21.30 -20.50 -26.56
C ARG A 131 21.43 -20.36 -28.07
#